data_fe778f264ef7144e6a12427fed8ede8f
#
_entry.id   fe778f264ef7144e6a12427fed8ede8f
#
_cell.length_a   1.000
_cell.length_b   1.000
_cell.length_c   1.000
_cell.angle_alpha   90.00
_cell.angle_beta   90.00
_cell.angle_gamma   90.00
#
_symmetry.space_group_name_H-M   'P 1'
#
loop_
_entity.id
_entity.type
_entity.pdbx_description
1 polymer ?
#
loop_
_entity_poly.entity_id
_entity_poly.type
_entity_poly.pdbx_seq_one_letter_code
_entity_poly.pdbx_strand_id
1 'polypeptide(L)' 'MMTECPVCGAQLELKEGTVSGELIECPDCGTELEVVSLDPPIVKEAPQEEEDWGE' A
#
# COMPACT_ATOMS: atom_id res chain seq x y z
N MET A 1 8.75 -1.72 -10.23
CA MET A 1 7.37 -1.68 -10.71
C MET A 1 6.68 -0.46 -10.15
N MET A 2 5.84 0.15 -10.96
CA MET A 2 5.16 1.37 -10.56
C MET A 2 3.69 1.11 -10.34
N THR A 3 3.14 1.71 -9.33
CA THR A 3 1.71 1.63 -9.08
C THR A 3 1.24 3.00 -8.62
N GLU A 4 -0.03 3.13 -8.33
CA GLU A 4 -0.58 4.41 -7.97
C GLU A 4 -1.18 4.33 -6.59
N CYS A 5 -0.93 5.35 -5.77
CA CYS A 5 -1.50 5.39 -4.43
C CYS A 5 -3.01 5.58 -4.53
N PRO A 6 -3.81 4.73 -3.88
CA PRO A 6 -5.26 4.88 -3.97
C PRO A 6 -5.79 6.04 -3.12
N VAL A 7 -4.95 6.65 -2.32
CA VAL A 7 -5.40 7.72 -1.45
C VAL A 7 -5.11 9.09 -2.06
N CYS A 8 -3.86 9.32 -2.47
CA CYS A 8 -3.51 10.63 -2.99
C CYS A 8 -3.25 10.60 -4.50
N GLY A 9 -3.16 9.44 -5.11
CA GLY A 9 -2.93 9.36 -6.54
C GLY A 9 -1.49 9.51 -6.96
N ALA A 10 -0.56 9.55 -6.03
CA ALA A 10 0.83 9.69 -6.38
C ALA A 10 1.37 8.37 -6.91
N GLN A 11 2.39 8.46 -7.73
CA GLN A 11 3.00 7.26 -8.26
C GLN A 11 3.95 6.67 -7.24
N LEU A 12 3.86 5.37 -7.06
CA LEU A 12 4.69 4.65 -6.12
C LEU A 12 5.55 3.66 -6.87
N GLU A 13 6.75 3.46 -6.39
CA GLU A 13 7.64 2.50 -6.99
C GLU A 13 7.82 1.33 -6.04
N LEU A 14 7.54 0.12 -6.52
CA LEU A 14 7.71 -1.08 -5.73
C LEU A 14 9.09 -1.64 -5.96
N LYS A 15 9.79 -1.96 -4.89
CA LYS A 15 11.16 -2.44 -5.02
C LYS A 15 11.17 -3.86 -5.50
N GLU A 16 12.33 -4.26 -6.03
CA GLU A 16 12.54 -5.61 -6.37
C GLU A 16 12.42 -6.45 -5.12
N GLY A 17 11.77 -7.58 -5.21
CA GLY A 17 11.60 -8.42 -4.05
C GLY A 17 10.35 -8.14 -3.27
N THR A 18 9.59 -7.12 -3.65
CA THR A 18 8.31 -6.88 -3.01
C THR A 18 7.39 -8.06 -3.28
N VAL A 19 6.62 -8.45 -2.27
CA VAL A 19 5.72 -9.57 -2.42
C VAL A 19 4.31 -9.11 -2.13
N SER A 20 3.33 -9.88 -2.59
CA SER A 20 1.95 -9.54 -2.32
C SER A 20 1.70 -9.73 -0.83
N GLY A 21 0.93 -8.84 -0.25
CA GLY A 21 0.72 -8.84 1.18
C GLY A 21 1.69 -7.99 1.95
N GLU A 22 2.68 -7.42 1.28
CA GLU A 22 3.65 -6.61 1.96
C GLU A 22 3.09 -5.23 2.26
N LEU A 23 3.45 -4.65 3.39
CA LEU A 23 2.99 -3.32 3.75
C LEU A 23 4.02 -2.29 3.37
N ILE A 24 3.57 -1.23 2.71
CA ILE A 24 4.44 -0.13 2.31
C ILE A 24 3.77 1.16 2.73
N GLU A 25 4.52 2.24 2.66
CA GLU A 25 4.01 3.53 3.05
C GLU A 25 4.17 4.50 1.90
N CYS A 26 3.13 5.24 1.59
CA CYS A 26 3.20 6.24 0.54
C CYS A 26 4.03 7.42 1.04
N PRO A 27 5.08 7.80 0.34
CA PRO A 27 5.91 8.92 0.80
C PRO A 27 5.24 10.26 0.59
N ASP A 28 4.16 10.30 -0.16
CA ASP A 28 3.52 11.57 -0.46
C ASP A 28 2.44 11.88 0.55
N CYS A 29 1.53 10.97 0.82
CA CYS A 29 0.48 11.21 1.79
C CYS A 29 0.73 10.50 3.12
N GLY A 30 1.69 9.60 3.17
CA GLY A 30 2.02 8.93 4.42
C GLY A 30 1.06 7.83 4.82
N THR A 31 0.21 7.41 3.90
CA THR A 31 -0.77 6.37 4.22
C THR A 31 -0.13 5.01 4.07
N GLU A 32 -0.42 4.13 5.01
CA GLU A 32 0.09 2.78 4.93
C GLU A 32 -0.72 2.00 3.90
N LEU A 33 -0.05 1.30 3.02
CA LEU A 33 -0.69 0.59 1.93
C LEU A 33 -0.27 -0.86 1.96
N GLU A 34 -1.13 -1.72 1.43
CA GLU A 34 -0.86 -3.14 1.36
C GLU A 34 -0.79 -3.53 -0.10
N VAL A 35 0.26 -4.28 -0.46
CA VAL A 35 0.42 -4.75 -1.83
C VAL A 35 -0.55 -5.89 -2.06
N VAL A 36 -1.50 -5.70 -2.98
CA VAL A 36 -2.48 -6.72 -3.27
C VAL A 36 -1.96 -7.66 -4.34
N SER A 37 -1.30 -7.11 -5.34
CA SER A 37 -0.81 -7.91 -6.46
C SER A 37 0.44 -7.26 -7.00
N LEU A 38 1.26 -8.05 -7.68
CA LEU A 38 2.46 -7.51 -8.27
C LEU A 38 2.41 -7.47 -9.77
N ASP A 39 1.54 -8.24 -10.38
CA ASP A 39 1.49 -8.27 -11.83
C ASP A 39 0.04 -8.42 -12.26
N PRO A 40 -0.64 -7.31 -12.45
CA PRO A 40 -0.16 -5.92 -12.38
C PRO A 40 0.04 -5.47 -10.94
N PRO A 41 0.86 -4.44 -10.73
CA PRO A 41 1.10 -3.96 -9.38
C PRO A 41 -0.11 -3.18 -8.86
N ILE A 42 -0.74 -3.71 -7.84
CA ILE A 42 -1.93 -3.11 -7.26
C ILE A 42 -1.74 -3.04 -5.77
N VAL A 43 -2.07 -1.88 -5.21
CA VAL A 43 -2.00 -1.70 -3.76
C VAL A 43 -3.33 -1.12 -3.29
N LYS A 44 -3.62 -1.29 -2.02
CA LYS A 44 -4.81 -0.72 -1.44
C LYS A 44 -4.45 -0.16 -0.08
N GLU A 45 -5.35 0.64 0.48
CA GLU A 45 -5.12 1.21 1.79
C GLU A 45 -5.13 0.09 2.82
N ALA A 46 -4.08 0.01 3.61
CA ALA A 46 -3.98 -1.03 4.60
C ALA A 46 -4.98 -0.78 5.72
N PRO A 47 -5.52 -1.85 6.31
CA PRO A 47 -6.45 -1.65 7.40
C PRO A 47 -5.73 -1.07 8.61
N GLN A 48 -6.45 -0.23 9.35
CA GLN A 48 -5.89 0.34 10.54
C GLN A 48 -6.33 -0.49 11.70
N GLU A 49 -5.39 -0.79 12.57
CA GLU A 49 -5.70 -1.65 13.60
C GLU A 49 -6.08 -0.98 14.83
N GLU A 50 -5.69 0.23 15.02
CA GLU A 50 -5.92 0.81 16.26
C GLU A 50 -7.35 1.00 16.52
N GLU A 51 -8.17 0.93 15.53
CA GLU A 51 -9.44 1.16 15.80
C GLU A 51 -10.14 0.03 16.33
N ASP A 52 -9.74 -0.86 16.51
CA ASP A 52 -10.42 -1.77 16.91
C ASP A 52 -10.72 -1.97 18.17
N TRP A 53 -10.83 -2.09 18.70
CA TRP A 53 -11.10 -2.33 19.80
C TRP A 53 -12.25 -2.50 20.22
N GLY A 54 -12.59 -2.60 20.12
CA GLY A 54 -13.50 -2.71 20.50
C GLY A 54 -14.10 -3.39 20.87
N GLU A 55 -14.21 -3.64 20.90
CA GLU A 55 -14.68 -4.18 21.24
C GLU A 55 -14.77 -4.48 21.53
#